data_be865bf983db73e691b2fd60afd0799c
#
_entry.id   be865bf983db73e691b2fd60afd0799c
#
_cell.length_a   1.000
_cell.length_b   1.000
_cell.length_c   1.000
_cell.angle_alpha   90.00
_cell.angle_beta   90.00
_cell.angle_gamma   90.00
#
_symmetry.space_group_name_H-M   'P 1'
#
loop_
_entity.id
_entity.type
_entity.pdbx_description
1 polymer ?
#
loop_
_entity_poly.entity_id
_entity_poly.type
_entity_poly.pdbx_seq_one_letter_code
_entity_poly.pdbx_strand_id
1 'polypeptide(L)'
;MAHFIYEYSANLPEASLDLQGLMKKMHEKAAETDIFPMAGMRSRAMKCEDFRVADGDPAKGFLNLSMKVGRGRDEAIRMRAAEMFWEILLKHLEPLMASQPVTVSFEMREL
;
A
#
# COMPACT_ATOMS: atom_id res chain seq x y z
N MET A 1 7.91 14.58 -3.98
CA MET A 1 7.81 13.91 -2.66
C MET A 1 6.67 12.92 -2.68
N ALA A 2 6.91 11.70 -2.23
CA ALA A 2 5.86 10.68 -2.12
C ALA A 2 6.05 9.89 -0.82
N HIS A 3 5.00 9.81 -0.01
CA HIS A 3 4.97 9.01 1.21
C HIS A 3 4.03 7.85 0.99
N PHE A 4 4.51 6.62 1.24
CA PHE A 4 3.70 5.41 1.21
C PHE A 4 3.55 4.93 2.65
N ILE A 5 2.34 4.95 3.16
CA ILE A 5 2.06 4.60 4.56
C ILE A 5 1.16 3.37 4.57
N TYR A 6 1.70 2.25 5.06
CA TYR A 6 1.00 0.98 5.14
C TYR A 6 0.52 0.77 6.57
N GLU A 7 -0.78 0.55 6.74
CA GLU A 7 -1.34 0.16 8.03
C GLU A 7 -1.95 -1.22 7.88
N TYR A 8 -1.59 -2.15 8.74
CA TYR A 8 -2.08 -3.53 8.61
C TYR A 8 -2.36 -4.15 9.97
N SER A 9 -3.30 -5.10 9.98
CA SER A 9 -3.66 -5.82 11.19
C SER A 9 -2.58 -6.83 11.58
N ALA A 10 -2.31 -6.96 12.88
CA ALA A 10 -1.23 -7.79 13.40
C ALA A 10 -1.38 -9.28 13.11
N ASN A 11 -2.56 -9.72 12.70
CA ASN A 11 -2.83 -11.12 12.36
C ASN A 11 -2.39 -11.53 10.95
N LEU A 12 -1.84 -10.61 10.17
CA LEU A 12 -1.27 -10.94 8.86
C LEU A 12 0.14 -11.50 9.02
N PRO A 13 0.46 -12.69 8.46
CA PRO A 13 1.80 -13.27 8.55
C PRO A 13 2.83 -12.39 7.87
N GLU A 14 3.83 -11.94 8.60
CA GLU A 14 4.85 -11.02 8.09
C GLU A 14 5.64 -11.59 6.92
N ALA A 15 5.94 -12.90 6.96
CA ALA A 15 6.65 -13.55 5.86
C ALA A 15 5.86 -13.51 4.56
N SER A 16 4.54 -13.76 4.62
CA SER A 16 3.66 -13.72 3.45
C SER A 16 3.41 -12.29 2.99
N LEU A 17 3.37 -11.36 3.93
CA LEU A 17 3.15 -9.94 3.65
C LEU A 17 4.33 -9.33 2.92
N ASP A 18 5.54 -9.71 3.29
CA ASP A 18 6.80 -9.23 2.69
C ASP A 18 6.79 -7.73 2.41
N LEU A 19 6.68 -6.93 3.45
CA LEU A 19 6.58 -5.47 3.33
C LEU A 19 7.79 -4.84 2.63
N GLN A 20 9.00 -5.30 2.91
CA GLN A 20 10.19 -4.76 2.25
C GLN A 20 10.16 -5.03 0.75
N GLY A 21 9.71 -6.20 0.33
CA GLY A 21 9.53 -6.53 -1.08
C GLY A 21 8.48 -5.66 -1.74
N LEU A 22 7.36 -5.41 -1.05
CA LEU A 22 6.30 -4.54 -1.55
C LEU A 22 6.78 -3.09 -1.69
N MET A 23 7.45 -2.57 -0.66
CA MET A 23 8.00 -1.21 -0.67
C MET A 23 8.98 -1.02 -1.82
N LYS A 24 9.85 -2.01 -2.04
CA LYS A 24 10.80 -1.98 -3.15
C LYS A 24 10.10 -1.91 -4.50
N LYS A 25 9.10 -2.76 -4.73
CA LYS A 25 8.33 -2.78 -5.97
C LYS A 25 7.65 -1.43 -6.23
N MET A 26 7.07 -0.83 -5.19
CA MET A 26 6.40 0.46 -5.29
C MET A 26 7.38 1.58 -5.66
N HIS A 27 8.53 1.63 -5.00
CA HIS A 27 9.55 2.65 -5.29
C HIS A 27 10.13 2.51 -6.69
N GLU A 28 10.45 1.29 -7.10
CA GLU A 28 11.00 1.03 -8.45
C GLU A 28 10.00 1.44 -9.53
N LYS A 29 8.74 1.07 -9.36
CA LYS A 29 7.71 1.41 -10.33
C LYS A 29 7.44 2.91 -10.38
N ALA A 30 7.40 3.55 -9.23
CA ALA A 30 7.21 5.00 -9.15
C ALA A 30 8.35 5.75 -9.86
N ALA A 31 9.59 5.28 -9.68
CA ALA A 31 10.75 5.88 -10.36
C ALA A 31 10.67 5.73 -11.89
N GLU A 32 10.17 4.59 -12.38
CA GLU A 32 10.02 4.36 -13.81
C GLU A 32 9.05 5.34 -14.49
N THR A 33 8.10 5.89 -13.75
CA THR A 33 7.10 6.80 -14.31
C THR A 33 7.63 8.23 -14.52
N ASP A 34 8.79 8.56 -13.96
CA ASP A 34 9.34 9.93 -13.92
C ASP A 34 8.46 10.95 -13.20
N ILE A 35 7.40 10.50 -12.56
CA ILE A 35 6.48 11.39 -11.82
C ILE A 35 6.99 11.63 -10.40
N PHE A 36 7.62 10.61 -9.80
CA PHE A 36 8.09 10.63 -8.44
C PHE A 36 9.59 10.38 -8.37
N PRO A 37 10.39 11.40 -8.00
CA PRO A 37 11.83 11.21 -7.85
C PRO A 37 12.17 10.22 -6.75
N MET A 38 13.09 9.29 -7.00
CA MET A 38 13.49 8.26 -6.05
C MET A 38 13.91 8.86 -4.70
N ALA A 39 14.68 9.93 -4.72
CA ALA A 39 15.17 10.57 -3.50
C ALA A 39 14.06 11.14 -2.61
N GLY A 40 12.90 11.41 -3.18
CA GLY A 40 11.75 11.94 -2.45
C GLY A 40 10.80 10.88 -1.90
N MET A 41 11.03 9.61 -2.20
CA MET A 41 10.14 8.53 -1.78
C MET A 41 10.48 8.03 -0.39
N ARG A 42 9.44 7.84 0.42
CA ARG A 42 9.55 7.27 1.75
C ARG A 42 8.41 6.31 1.99
N SER A 43 8.72 5.12 2.46
CA SER A 43 7.72 4.12 2.86
C SER A 43 7.89 3.78 4.33
N ARG A 44 6.77 3.53 4.99
CA ARG A 44 6.76 3.04 6.36
C ARG A 44 5.51 2.21 6.60
N ALA A 45 5.58 1.31 7.54
CA ALA A 45 4.46 0.44 7.87
C ALA A 45 4.17 0.51 9.36
N MET A 46 2.88 0.49 9.68
CA MET A 46 2.40 0.49 11.05
C MET A 46 1.58 -0.77 11.28
N LYS A 47 2.07 -1.62 12.17
CA LYS A 47 1.39 -2.84 12.59
C LYS A 47 0.37 -2.48 13.65
N CYS A 48 -0.90 -2.75 13.37
CA CYS A 48 -1.97 -2.49 14.32
C CYS A 48 -2.18 -3.72 15.21
N GLU A 49 -1.77 -3.63 16.48
CA GLU A 49 -1.95 -4.70 17.46
C GLU A 49 -3.40 -4.78 17.91
N ASP A 50 -4.01 -3.62 18.15
CA ASP A 50 -5.41 -3.52 18.55
C ASP A 50 -6.25 -3.20 17.34
N PHE A 51 -7.04 -4.16 16.89
CA PHE A 51 -7.89 -4.00 15.71
C PHE A 51 -9.12 -4.88 15.79
N ARG A 52 -10.13 -4.52 15.01
CA ARG A 52 -11.32 -5.35 14.83
C ARG A 52 -11.79 -5.21 13.39
N VAL A 53 -11.98 -6.33 12.70
CA VAL A 53 -12.51 -6.35 11.33
C VAL A 53 -13.93 -6.89 11.37
N ALA A 54 -14.88 -6.08 10.92
CA ALA A 54 -16.29 -6.44 10.80
C ALA A 54 -16.88 -7.09 12.07
N ASP A 55 -17.19 -8.39 11.99
CA ASP A 55 -17.79 -9.13 13.11
C ASP A 55 -16.79 -9.61 14.16
N GLY A 56 -15.50 -9.32 13.96
CA GLY A 56 -14.45 -9.70 14.91
C GLY A 56 -13.88 -11.10 14.69
N ASP A 57 -14.20 -11.76 13.59
CA ASP A 57 -13.61 -13.06 13.24
C ASP A 57 -12.08 -12.91 13.21
N PRO A 58 -11.33 -13.68 14.02
CA PRO A 58 -9.87 -13.53 14.12
C PRO A 58 -9.10 -13.89 12.84
N ALA A 59 -9.76 -14.55 11.88
CA ALA A 59 -9.15 -14.83 10.58
C ALA A 59 -9.13 -13.63 9.65
N LYS A 60 -9.98 -12.63 9.89
CA LYS A 60 -10.10 -11.45 9.04
C LYS A 60 -9.02 -10.43 9.35
N GLY A 61 -8.37 -9.93 8.30
CA GLY A 61 -7.35 -8.91 8.43
C GLY A 61 -7.57 -7.77 7.46
N PHE A 62 -6.72 -6.76 7.55
CA PHE A 62 -6.77 -5.62 6.63
C PHE A 62 -5.38 -5.08 6.35
N LEU A 63 -5.26 -4.43 5.20
CA LEU A 63 -4.11 -3.58 4.88
C LEU A 63 -4.62 -2.35 4.14
N ASN A 64 -4.25 -1.18 4.63
CA ASN A 64 -4.54 0.09 3.97
C ASN A 64 -3.24 0.74 3.56
N LEU A 65 -3.17 1.16 2.29
CA LEU A 65 -2.05 1.96 1.78
C LEU A 65 -2.53 3.39 1.55
N SER A 66 -1.94 4.34 2.26
CA SER A 66 -2.17 5.76 2.03
C SER A 66 -0.94 6.37 1.37
N MET A 67 -1.13 6.99 0.21
CA MET A 67 -0.07 7.77 -0.42
C MET A 67 -0.33 9.25 -0.24
N LYS A 68 0.74 9.98 0.12
CA LYS A 68 0.72 11.44 0.16
C LYS A 68 1.75 11.95 -0.84
N VAL A 69 1.29 12.78 -1.76
CA VAL A 69 2.14 13.28 -2.85
C VAL A 69 2.15 14.80 -2.87
N GLY A 70 3.21 15.37 -3.41
CA GLY A 70 3.30 16.82 -3.57
C GLY A 70 2.28 17.33 -4.58
N ARG A 71 1.91 18.59 -4.44
CA ARG A 71 0.95 19.25 -5.33
C ARG A 71 1.54 19.53 -6.70
N GLY A 72 0.66 19.77 -7.67
CA GLY A 72 1.03 20.29 -8.97
C GLY A 72 0.90 19.32 -10.13
N ARG A 73 0.55 18.05 -9.87
CA ARG A 73 0.31 17.07 -10.91
C ARG A 73 -1.14 17.11 -11.36
N ASP A 74 -1.40 16.90 -12.64
CA ASP A 74 -2.75 16.79 -13.17
C ASP A 74 -3.48 15.61 -12.53
N GLU A 75 -4.78 15.75 -12.34
CA GLU A 75 -5.60 14.67 -11.79
C GLU A 75 -5.50 13.39 -12.62
N ALA A 76 -5.51 13.50 -13.94
CA ALA A 76 -5.38 12.35 -14.83
C ALA A 76 -4.06 11.58 -14.63
N ILE A 77 -2.97 12.30 -14.37
CA ILE A 77 -1.67 11.70 -14.07
C ILE A 77 -1.72 10.97 -12.73
N ARG A 78 -2.31 11.60 -11.71
CA ARG A 78 -2.45 10.98 -10.40
C ARG A 78 -3.33 9.73 -10.45
N MET A 79 -4.42 9.79 -11.21
CA MET A 79 -5.33 8.63 -11.37
C MET A 79 -4.64 7.44 -12.01
N ARG A 80 -3.88 7.66 -13.07
CA ARG A 80 -3.11 6.59 -13.73
C ARG A 80 -2.06 5.99 -12.79
N ALA A 81 -1.37 6.85 -12.04
CA ALA A 81 -0.40 6.39 -11.05
C ALA A 81 -1.08 5.57 -9.95
N ALA A 82 -2.22 6.03 -9.45
CA ALA A 82 -2.99 5.33 -8.43
C ALA A 82 -3.44 3.95 -8.89
N GLU A 83 -3.95 3.83 -10.12
CA GLU A 83 -4.34 2.55 -10.70
C GLU A 83 -3.15 1.59 -10.78
N MET A 84 -2.00 2.08 -11.20
CA MET A 84 -0.78 1.31 -11.29
C MET A 84 -0.35 0.77 -9.92
N PHE A 85 -0.34 1.61 -8.89
CA PHE A 85 0.01 1.20 -7.53
C PHE A 85 -1.00 0.21 -6.95
N TRP A 86 -2.28 0.41 -7.25
CA TRP A 86 -3.33 -0.50 -6.83
C TRP A 86 -3.11 -1.90 -7.40
N GLU A 87 -2.79 -2.00 -8.68
CA GLU A 87 -2.50 -3.28 -9.32
C GLU A 87 -1.30 -4.00 -8.71
N ILE A 88 -0.22 -3.25 -8.42
CA ILE A 88 0.97 -3.80 -7.77
C ILE A 88 0.61 -4.34 -6.38
N LEU A 89 -0.14 -3.55 -5.62
CA LEU A 89 -0.57 -3.91 -4.28
C LEU A 89 -1.37 -5.21 -4.28
N LEU A 90 -2.39 -5.30 -5.12
CA LEU A 90 -3.24 -6.50 -5.21
C LEU A 90 -2.45 -7.71 -5.64
N LYS A 91 -1.59 -7.57 -6.65
CA LYS A 91 -0.78 -8.69 -7.14
C LYS A 91 0.17 -9.20 -6.07
N HIS A 92 0.81 -8.29 -5.34
CA HIS A 92 1.72 -8.66 -4.25
C HIS A 92 0.99 -9.42 -3.14
N LEU A 93 -0.25 -9.03 -2.84
CA LEU A 93 -1.05 -9.63 -1.76
C LEU A 93 -1.85 -10.86 -2.17
N GLU A 94 -1.83 -11.26 -3.45
CA GLU A 94 -2.58 -12.43 -3.92
C GLU A 94 -2.38 -13.70 -3.08
N PRO A 95 -1.15 -14.12 -2.76
CA PRO A 95 -0.95 -15.33 -1.97
C PRO A 95 -1.57 -15.22 -0.57
N LEU A 96 -1.48 -14.04 0.03
CA LEU A 96 -2.05 -13.79 1.35
C LEU A 96 -3.58 -13.82 1.30
N MET A 97 -4.16 -13.17 0.30
CA MET A 97 -5.61 -13.12 0.10
C MET A 97 -6.19 -14.50 -0.23
N ALA A 98 -5.41 -15.40 -0.82
CA ALA A 98 -5.81 -16.77 -1.08
C ALA A 98 -5.85 -17.62 0.19
N SER A 99 -5.08 -17.27 1.22
CA SER A 99 -4.95 -18.04 2.46
C SER A 99 -5.87 -17.57 3.57
N GLN A 100 -6.31 -16.31 3.54
CA GLN A 100 -7.20 -15.75 4.56
C GLN A 100 -7.95 -14.52 4.01
N PRO A 101 -9.09 -14.15 4.61
CA PRO A 101 -9.81 -12.96 4.17
C PRO A 101 -9.06 -11.69 4.59
N VAL A 102 -8.73 -10.85 3.61
CA VAL A 102 -8.03 -9.58 3.83
C VAL A 102 -8.76 -8.48 3.09
N THR A 103 -9.12 -7.42 3.80
CA THR A 103 -9.65 -6.20 3.19
C THR A 103 -8.50 -5.30 2.82
N VAL A 104 -8.42 -4.92 1.54
CA VAL A 104 -7.35 -4.05 1.04
C VAL A 104 -7.95 -2.73 0.58
N SER A 105 -7.36 -1.64 1.00
CA SER A 105 -7.79 -0.30 0.60
C SER A 105 -6.59 0.57 0.24
N PHE A 106 -6.84 1.59 -0.57
CA PHE A 106 -5.82 2.49 -1.08
C PHE A 106 -6.38 3.89 -1.24
N GLU A 107 -5.59 4.89 -0.87
CA GLU A 107 -5.92 6.28 -1.16
C GLU A 107 -4.66 7.06 -1.55
N MET A 108 -4.83 8.05 -2.41
CA MET A 108 -3.77 8.99 -2.76
C MET A 108 -4.27 10.41 -2.53
N ARG A 109 -3.51 11.19 -1.76
CA ARG A 109 -3.86 12.58 -1.45
C ARG A 109 -2.71 13.51 -1.76
N GLU A 110 -3.05 14.73 -2.19
CA GLU A 110 -2.06 15.79 -2.28
C GLU A 110 -1.82 16.41 -0.90
N LEU A 111 -0.57 16.79 -0.66
CA LEU A 111 -0.20 17.46 0.57
C LEU A 111 -0.68 18.92 0.59
#